data_a440fa7fff8c50808c4637411e723b4c
#
_entry.id   a440fa7fff8c50808c4637411e723b4c
#
_cell.length_a   1.000
_cell.length_b   1.000
_cell.length_c   1.000
_cell.angle_alpha   90.00
_cell.angle_beta   90.00
_cell.angle_gamma   90.00
#
_symmetry.space_group_name_H-M   'P 1'
#
loop_
_entity.id
_entity.type
_entity.pdbx_description
1 polymer ?
#
loop_
_entity_poly.entity_id
_entity_poly.type
_entity_poly.pdbx_seq_one_letter_code
_entity_poly.pdbx_strand_id
1 'polypeptide(L)'
;KIMYIKNIKSDIYGKKEIALTGLPRFNTLFENRNNFKNQIMLMFTWRKSITGTFKSNNKSEREINHNFKETMYFKRLNDFFHNTELKEIANKYNTQFIFSPHPNMKPYLKFFDLPNYIQPISDNELMHNVINNSAMVITDFSSIAFDFAYQNKPVCYYQFDKEEFFNGTHTYSLGYYDYD
;
A
#
# COMPACT_ATOMS: atom_id res chain seq x y z
N LYS A 1 14.63 17.42 0.60
CA LYS A 1 14.91 17.99 1.96
C LYS A 1 14.71 19.49 2.02
N ILE A 2 15.28 20.25 1.10
CA ILE A 2 15.19 21.72 1.04
C ILE A 2 13.85 22.21 0.46
N MET A 3 13.21 21.41 -0.39
CA MET A 3 11.92 21.76 -1.02
C MET A 3 10.75 21.85 -0.04
N TYR A 4 10.71 21.01 1.00
CA TYR A 4 9.61 21.03 1.97
C TYR A 4 9.61 22.34 2.79
N ILE A 5 10.79 22.84 3.15
CA ILE A 5 10.93 24.09 3.91
C ILE A 5 10.61 25.33 3.06
N LYS A 6 10.87 25.28 1.74
CA LYS A 6 10.57 26.39 0.82
C LYS A 6 9.07 26.58 0.52
N ASN A 7 8.25 25.53 0.70
CA ASN A 7 6.83 25.55 0.37
C ASN A 7 5.92 25.76 1.58
N ILE A 8 6.45 25.88 2.80
CA ILE A 8 5.64 26.25 3.96
C ILE A 8 5.38 27.77 3.88
N LYS A 9 4.32 28.12 3.17
CA LYS A 9 3.72 29.47 3.16
C LYS A 9 2.82 29.65 4.39
N SER A 10 3.33 29.42 5.59
CA SER A 10 2.59 29.70 6.82
C SER A 10 3.40 30.73 7.59
N ASP A 11 2.85 31.91 7.76
CA ASP A 11 3.40 32.99 8.59
C ASP A 11 3.44 32.64 10.08
N ILE A 12 3.00 31.42 10.44
CA ILE A 12 2.84 30.96 11.82
C ILE A 12 4.13 30.33 12.36
N TYR A 13 4.91 29.65 11.49
CA TYR A 13 6.14 28.94 11.90
C TYR A 13 7.37 29.45 11.15
N GLY A 14 8.38 29.89 11.87
CA GLY A 14 9.67 30.30 11.33
C GLY A 14 10.69 29.14 11.29
N LYS A 15 11.87 29.44 10.78
CA LYS A 15 12.98 28.45 10.71
C LYS A 15 13.43 27.92 12.07
N LYS A 16 13.12 28.65 13.15
CA LYS A 16 13.47 28.26 14.53
C LYS A 16 12.51 27.23 15.12
N GLU A 17 11.28 27.17 14.61
CA GLU A 17 10.26 26.23 15.09
C GLU A 17 10.21 24.93 14.30
N ILE A 18 11.00 24.83 13.20
CA ILE A 18 11.03 23.65 12.34
C ILE A 18 12.36 22.93 12.48
N ALA A 19 12.34 21.77 13.09
CA ALA A 19 13.49 20.87 13.17
C ALA A 19 13.38 19.71 12.16
N LEU A 20 14.47 19.41 11.45
CA LEU A 20 14.54 18.27 10.55
C LEU A 20 14.95 17.02 11.34
N THR A 21 13.98 16.35 11.94
CA THR A 21 14.18 15.16 12.78
C THR A 21 14.07 13.83 12.03
N GLY A 22 13.64 13.85 10.76
CA GLY A 22 13.22 12.65 10.04
C GLY A 22 11.78 12.23 10.40
N LEU A 23 11.40 11.03 10.00
CA LEU A 23 10.08 10.47 10.33
C LEU A 23 10.22 9.54 11.54
N PRO A 24 9.51 9.82 12.66
CA PRO A 24 9.63 9.02 13.90
C PRO A 24 9.42 7.52 13.68
N ARG A 25 8.50 7.14 12.77
CA ARG A 25 8.23 5.74 12.46
C ARG A 25 9.46 4.96 11.96
N PHE A 26 10.43 5.64 11.36
CA PHE A 26 11.63 5.00 10.85
C PHE A 26 12.56 4.47 11.94
N ASN A 27 12.52 5.03 13.15
CA ASN A 27 13.31 4.51 14.27
C ASN A 27 12.86 3.08 14.61
N THR A 28 11.56 2.88 14.82
CA THR A 28 10.98 1.55 15.11
C THR A 28 11.21 0.56 13.99
N LEU A 29 11.09 1.01 12.73
CA LEU A 29 11.35 0.17 11.57
C LEU A 29 12.83 -0.26 11.50
N PHE A 30 13.76 0.64 11.81
CA PHE A 30 15.18 0.35 11.78
C PHE A 30 15.62 -0.63 12.89
N GLU A 31 15.12 -0.46 14.11
CA GLU A 31 15.41 -1.33 15.23
C GLU A 31 15.01 -2.79 14.98
N ASN A 32 13.92 -3.01 14.25
CA ASN A 32 13.37 -4.33 13.98
C ASN A 32 13.69 -4.90 12.58
N ARG A 33 14.56 -4.25 11.81
CA ARG A 33 14.82 -4.59 10.39
C ARG A 33 15.29 -6.01 10.09
N ASN A 34 15.92 -6.67 11.07
CA ASN A 34 16.47 -8.02 10.93
C ASN A 34 15.56 -9.11 11.55
N ASN A 35 14.44 -8.72 12.14
CA ASN A 35 13.55 -9.64 12.85
C ASN A 35 12.27 -9.86 12.05
N PHE A 36 12.38 -10.58 10.93
CA PHE A 36 11.23 -10.87 10.07
C PHE A 36 10.89 -12.37 10.07
N LYS A 37 9.61 -12.63 9.84
CA LYS A 37 9.05 -13.97 9.62
C LYS A 37 9.10 -14.31 8.13
N ASN A 38 8.86 -15.58 7.82
CA ASN A 38 8.71 -16.03 6.44
C ASN A 38 7.32 -15.62 5.89
N GLN A 39 7.11 -14.33 5.76
CA GLN A 39 5.88 -13.76 5.18
C GLN A 39 6.21 -12.64 4.18
N ILE A 40 5.33 -12.46 3.21
CA ILE A 40 5.39 -11.43 2.18
C ILE A 40 4.16 -10.54 2.33
N MET A 41 4.36 -9.22 2.39
CA MET A 41 3.27 -8.27 2.45
C MET A 41 2.78 -7.96 1.03
N LEU A 42 1.46 -7.98 0.85
CA LEU A 42 0.78 -7.51 -0.36
C LEU A 42 0.02 -6.23 -0.01
N MET A 43 0.36 -5.11 -0.66
CA MET A 43 -0.34 -3.85 -0.43
C MET A 43 -0.43 -3.05 -1.73
N PHE A 44 -1.65 -2.85 -2.21
CA PHE A 44 -1.92 -2.12 -3.45
C PHE A 44 -2.68 -0.84 -3.16
N THR A 45 -2.32 0.20 -3.89
CA THR A 45 -2.99 1.50 -3.81
C THR A 45 -4.42 1.37 -4.32
N TRP A 46 -5.36 1.96 -3.62
CA TRP A 46 -6.74 2.03 -4.09
C TRP A 46 -6.87 2.95 -5.32
N ARG A 47 -7.93 2.78 -6.08
CA ARG A 47 -8.23 3.65 -7.23
C ARG A 47 -9.52 4.44 -6.93
N LYS A 48 -9.46 5.76 -7.12
CA LYS A 48 -10.62 6.63 -6.89
C LYS A 48 -11.79 6.24 -7.82
N SER A 49 -11.49 5.85 -9.05
CA SER A 49 -12.47 5.45 -10.07
C SER A 49 -13.25 4.17 -9.74
N ILE A 50 -12.69 3.29 -8.89
CA ILE A 50 -13.31 2.00 -8.57
C ILE A 50 -14.12 2.01 -7.27
N THR A 51 -14.00 3.05 -6.45
CA THR A 51 -14.80 3.20 -5.24
C THR A 51 -16.04 4.05 -5.53
N GLY A 52 -17.13 3.77 -4.81
CA GLY A 52 -18.34 4.58 -4.90
C GLY A 52 -18.17 6.03 -4.44
N THR A 53 -19.19 6.82 -4.62
CA THR A 53 -19.27 8.22 -4.16
C THR A 53 -19.30 8.31 -2.64
N PHE A 54 -19.06 9.48 -2.11
CA PHE A 54 -19.26 9.70 -0.67
C PHE A 54 -20.74 9.64 -0.33
N LYS A 55 -21.07 9.02 0.80
CA LYS A 55 -22.45 9.00 1.30
C LYS A 55 -22.92 10.42 1.62
N SER A 56 -24.16 10.73 1.28
CA SER A 56 -24.75 12.06 1.50
C SER A 56 -24.79 12.49 2.96
N ASN A 57 -24.96 11.52 3.86
CA ASN A 57 -25.08 11.72 5.30
C ASN A 57 -23.74 11.51 6.07
N ASN A 58 -22.71 11.00 5.42
CA ASN A 58 -21.40 10.79 6.02
C ASN A 58 -20.28 10.94 4.98
N LYS A 59 -19.63 12.10 4.95
CA LYS A 59 -18.54 12.41 4.00
C LYS A 59 -17.24 11.65 4.26
N SER A 60 -17.16 10.86 5.32
CA SER A 60 -16.01 9.98 5.59
C SER A 60 -16.21 8.55 5.04
N GLU A 61 -17.43 8.18 4.68
CA GLU A 61 -17.75 6.87 4.13
C GLU A 61 -18.13 6.94 2.65
N ARG A 62 -17.75 5.91 1.91
CA ARG A 62 -18.11 5.75 0.50
C ARG A 62 -19.17 4.66 0.33
N GLU A 63 -20.01 4.83 -0.67
CA GLU A 63 -20.90 3.77 -1.15
C GLU A 63 -20.06 2.66 -1.78
N ILE A 64 -20.58 1.43 -1.72
CA ILE A 64 -19.92 0.31 -2.38
C ILE A 64 -20.24 0.34 -3.87
N ASN A 65 -19.21 0.27 -4.70
CA ASN A 65 -19.37 0.08 -6.13
C ASN A 65 -19.79 -1.38 -6.39
N HIS A 66 -21.04 -1.59 -6.78
CA HIS A 66 -21.57 -2.94 -7.06
C HIS A 66 -20.94 -3.59 -8.30
N ASN A 67 -20.40 -2.80 -9.21
CA ASN A 67 -19.71 -3.28 -10.43
C ASN A 67 -18.21 -3.48 -10.19
N PHE A 68 -17.76 -3.52 -8.93
CA PHE A 68 -16.35 -3.65 -8.60
C PHE A 68 -15.67 -4.87 -9.25
N LYS A 69 -16.36 -6.02 -9.31
CA LYS A 69 -15.85 -7.25 -9.93
C LYS A 69 -15.59 -7.13 -11.44
N GLU A 70 -16.22 -6.18 -12.09
CA GLU A 70 -16.04 -5.94 -13.53
C GLU A 70 -14.84 -5.05 -13.84
N THR A 71 -14.31 -4.36 -12.81
CA THR A 71 -13.16 -3.47 -12.97
C THR A 71 -11.88 -4.24 -13.33
N MET A 72 -11.02 -3.62 -14.13
CA MET A 72 -9.70 -4.16 -14.45
C MET A 72 -8.87 -4.39 -13.17
N TYR A 73 -8.98 -3.48 -12.22
CA TYR A 73 -8.28 -3.60 -10.92
C TYR A 73 -8.64 -4.88 -10.19
N PHE A 74 -9.95 -5.19 -10.06
CA PHE A 74 -10.38 -6.44 -9.42
C PHE A 74 -9.87 -7.66 -10.19
N LYS A 75 -10.08 -7.70 -11.51
CA LYS A 75 -9.68 -8.84 -12.35
C LYS A 75 -8.18 -9.11 -12.23
N ARG A 76 -7.34 -8.09 -12.36
CA ARG A 76 -5.88 -8.24 -12.27
C ARG A 76 -5.40 -8.70 -10.89
N LEU A 77 -5.97 -8.15 -9.81
CA LEU A 77 -5.61 -8.62 -8.47
C LEU A 77 -6.13 -10.01 -8.19
N ASN A 78 -7.34 -10.34 -8.64
CA ASN A 78 -7.89 -11.67 -8.47
C ASN A 78 -7.06 -12.72 -9.23
N ASP A 79 -6.66 -12.43 -10.48
CA ASP A 79 -5.77 -13.28 -11.28
C ASP A 79 -4.41 -13.44 -10.60
N PHE A 80 -3.86 -12.36 -10.04
CA PHE A 80 -2.63 -12.39 -9.28
C PHE A 80 -2.74 -13.29 -8.03
N PHE A 81 -3.83 -13.16 -7.27
CA PHE A 81 -4.03 -13.96 -6.05
C PHE A 81 -4.21 -15.45 -6.35
N HIS A 82 -4.72 -15.81 -7.53
CA HIS A 82 -4.92 -17.20 -7.96
C HIS A 82 -3.84 -17.73 -8.90
N ASN A 83 -2.74 -16.98 -9.06
CA ASN A 83 -1.65 -17.40 -9.91
C ASN A 83 -0.99 -18.68 -9.39
N THR A 84 -0.78 -19.67 -10.26
CA THR A 84 -0.21 -20.97 -9.90
C THR A 84 1.22 -20.85 -9.40
N GLU A 85 2.03 -19.99 -10.02
CA GLU A 85 3.41 -19.75 -9.59
C GLU A 85 3.49 -19.15 -8.20
N LEU A 86 2.56 -18.24 -7.86
CA LEU A 86 2.46 -17.66 -6.52
C LEU A 86 2.16 -18.75 -5.47
N LYS A 87 1.24 -19.66 -5.80
CA LYS A 87 0.91 -20.83 -4.97
C LYS A 87 2.12 -21.75 -4.79
N GLU A 88 2.85 -22.00 -5.87
CA GLU A 88 4.06 -22.84 -5.83
C GLU A 88 5.14 -22.22 -4.97
N ILE A 89 5.36 -20.90 -5.04
CA ILE A 89 6.27 -20.16 -4.19
C ILE A 89 5.85 -20.28 -2.73
N ALA A 90 4.57 -20.06 -2.43
CA ALA A 90 4.03 -20.19 -1.07
C ALA A 90 4.35 -21.57 -0.48
N ASN A 91 4.10 -22.63 -1.23
CA ASN A 91 4.31 -24.00 -0.80
C ASN A 91 5.81 -24.34 -0.68
N LYS A 92 6.61 -24.02 -1.72
CA LYS A 92 8.03 -24.33 -1.78
C LYS A 92 8.84 -23.70 -0.65
N TYR A 93 8.51 -22.47 -0.31
CA TYR A 93 9.23 -21.70 0.71
C TYR A 93 8.49 -21.64 2.05
N ASN A 94 7.34 -22.31 2.16
CA ASN A 94 6.45 -22.24 3.34
C ASN A 94 6.19 -20.78 3.75
N THR A 95 5.85 -19.95 2.75
CA THR A 95 5.71 -18.51 2.90
C THR A 95 4.23 -18.14 2.93
N GLN A 96 3.86 -17.29 3.89
CA GLN A 96 2.51 -16.73 4.00
C GLN A 96 2.47 -15.35 3.32
N PHE A 97 1.46 -15.10 2.52
CA PHE A 97 1.18 -13.76 2.00
C PHE A 97 0.17 -13.04 2.89
N ILE A 98 0.50 -11.83 3.32
CA ILE A 98 -0.38 -10.98 4.15
C ILE A 98 -0.93 -9.86 3.28
N PHE A 99 -2.21 -9.93 2.95
CA PHE A 99 -2.87 -8.90 2.16
C PHE A 99 -3.36 -7.76 3.07
N SER A 100 -2.76 -6.60 2.92
CA SER A 100 -3.11 -5.38 3.66
C SER A 100 -3.77 -4.37 2.69
N PRO A 101 -5.10 -4.41 2.51
CA PRO A 101 -5.78 -3.47 1.65
C PRO A 101 -5.78 -2.06 2.25
N HIS A 102 -5.70 -1.05 1.40
CA HIS A 102 -5.94 0.33 1.83
C HIS A 102 -7.31 0.45 2.55
N PRO A 103 -7.48 1.29 3.57
CA PRO A 103 -8.77 1.42 4.30
C PRO A 103 -9.99 1.57 3.39
N ASN A 104 -9.89 2.34 2.30
CA ASN A 104 -10.97 2.48 1.31
C ASN A 104 -11.31 1.18 0.56
N MET A 105 -10.42 0.18 0.59
CA MET A 105 -10.61 -1.13 -0.05
C MET A 105 -11.09 -2.21 0.92
N LYS A 106 -11.05 -1.98 2.24
CA LYS A 106 -11.53 -2.95 3.23
C LYS A 106 -12.95 -3.46 2.95
N PRO A 107 -13.94 -2.62 2.59
CA PRO A 107 -15.29 -3.08 2.27
C PRO A 107 -15.38 -4.00 1.04
N TYR A 108 -14.34 -3.98 0.20
CA TYR A 108 -14.25 -4.78 -1.03
C TYR A 108 -13.57 -6.13 -0.84
N LEU A 109 -12.96 -6.38 0.31
CA LEU A 109 -12.32 -7.68 0.62
C LEU A 109 -13.26 -8.87 0.39
N LYS A 110 -14.52 -8.72 0.74
CA LYS A 110 -15.55 -9.75 0.55
C LYS A 110 -15.80 -10.20 -0.89
N PHE A 111 -15.31 -9.43 -1.86
CA PHE A 111 -15.44 -9.76 -3.28
C PHE A 111 -14.32 -10.67 -3.77
N PHE A 112 -13.18 -10.71 -3.05
CA PHE A 112 -12.08 -11.60 -3.35
C PHE A 112 -12.28 -12.96 -2.65
N ASP A 113 -12.11 -14.03 -3.40
CA ASP A 113 -12.01 -15.38 -2.86
C ASP A 113 -10.51 -15.68 -2.64
N LEU A 114 -10.00 -15.27 -1.46
CA LEU A 114 -8.59 -15.39 -1.17
C LEU A 114 -8.21 -16.85 -0.92
N PRO A 115 -7.18 -17.38 -1.64
CA PRO A 115 -6.68 -18.72 -1.37
C PRO A 115 -6.01 -18.79 0.02
N ASN A 116 -5.91 -19.98 0.59
CA ASN A 116 -5.44 -20.21 1.96
C ASN A 116 -4.00 -19.75 2.26
N TYR A 117 -3.18 -19.56 1.25
CA TYR A 117 -1.83 -19.01 1.38
C TYR A 117 -1.79 -17.47 1.40
N ILE A 118 -2.95 -16.80 1.20
CA ILE A 118 -3.10 -15.34 1.32
C ILE A 118 -4.07 -15.05 2.46
N GLN A 119 -3.61 -14.34 3.48
CA GLN A 119 -4.44 -13.93 4.61
C GLN A 119 -4.62 -12.42 4.62
N PRO A 120 -5.85 -11.92 4.81
CA PRO A 120 -6.04 -10.50 5.05
C PRO A 120 -5.45 -10.12 6.41
N ILE A 121 -4.89 -8.90 6.48
CA ILE A 121 -4.45 -8.34 7.76
C ILE A 121 -5.60 -8.34 8.77
N SER A 122 -5.32 -8.73 10.01
CA SER A 122 -6.27 -8.63 11.11
C SER A 122 -6.59 -7.16 11.42
N ASP A 123 -7.83 -6.84 11.80
CA ASP A 123 -8.25 -5.48 12.15
C ASP A 123 -7.49 -4.90 13.36
N ASN A 124 -6.99 -5.74 14.24
CA ASN A 124 -6.20 -5.36 15.41
C ASN A 124 -4.69 -5.34 15.15
N GLU A 125 -4.25 -5.74 13.97
CA GLU A 125 -2.82 -5.78 13.64
C GLU A 125 -2.32 -4.38 13.28
N LEU A 126 -1.24 -3.98 13.93
CA LEU A 126 -0.61 -2.70 13.65
C LEU A 126 0.27 -2.79 12.39
N MET A 127 0.14 -1.82 11.50
CA MET A 127 0.85 -1.79 10.21
C MET A 127 2.37 -1.96 10.38
N HIS A 128 2.98 -1.33 11.38
CA HIS A 128 4.41 -1.45 11.60
C HIS A 128 4.85 -2.88 11.97
N ASN A 129 3.97 -3.67 12.65
CA ASN A 129 4.25 -5.07 12.92
C ASN A 129 4.25 -5.90 11.64
N VAL A 130 3.29 -5.65 10.74
CA VAL A 130 3.25 -6.35 9.45
C VAL A 130 4.49 -6.03 8.63
N ILE A 131 4.90 -4.75 8.56
CA ILE A 131 6.13 -4.33 7.88
C ILE A 131 7.36 -5.02 8.48
N ASN A 132 7.49 -4.99 9.81
CA ASN A 132 8.63 -5.60 10.50
C ASN A 132 8.69 -7.12 10.31
N ASN A 133 7.54 -7.78 10.38
CA ASN A 133 7.43 -9.23 10.24
C ASN A 133 7.60 -9.70 8.79
N SER A 134 7.42 -8.84 7.79
CA SER A 134 7.50 -9.23 6.38
C SER A 134 8.93 -9.17 5.85
N ALA A 135 9.33 -10.21 5.10
CA ALA A 135 10.65 -10.29 4.47
C ALA A 135 10.75 -9.38 3.23
N MET A 136 9.62 -9.16 2.53
CA MET A 136 9.51 -8.27 1.37
C MET A 136 8.08 -7.76 1.20
N VAL A 137 7.90 -6.80 0.29
CA VAL A 137 6.58 -6.32 -0.12
C VAL A 137 6.39 -6.46 -1.63
N ILE A 138 5.17 -6.83 -2.03
CA ILE A 138 4.69 -6.67 -3.40
C ILE A 138 3.66 -5.56 -3.39
N THR A 139 3.90 -4.51 -4.16
CA THR A 139 3.09 -3.29 -4.17
C THR A 139 2.99 -2.71 -5.58
N ASP A 140 2.25 -1.62 -5.75
CA ASP A 140 2.12 -0.91 -7.03
C ASP A 140 2.73 0.50 -6.97
N PHE A 141 1.98 1.48 -6.47
CA PHE A 141 2.37 2.89 -6.36
C PHE A 141 2.36 3.37 -4.90
N SER A 142 2.32 2.48 -3.94
CA SER A 142 2.22 2.82 -2.54
C SER A 142 3.56 3.26 -1.95
N SER A 143 3.52 4.31 -1.13
CA SER A 143 4.68 4.78 -0.36
C SER A 143 5.20 3.77 0.67
N ILE A 144 4.51 2.65 0.88
CA ILE A 144 5.01 1.54 1.71
C ILE A 144 6.35 1.01 1.22
N ALA A 145 6.62 1.15 -0.10
CA ALA A 145 7.89 0.79 -0.70
C ALA A 145 9.08 1.45 0.02
N PHE A 146 8.93 2.70 0.46
CA PHE A 146 10.00 3.41 1.19
C PHE A 146 10.24 2.84 2.58
N ASP A 147 9.19 2.35 3.26
CA ASP A 147 9.34 1.74 4.59
C ASP A 147 10.11 0.41 4.49
N PHE A 148 9.87 -0.38 3.44
CA PHE A 148 10.64 -1.61 3.17
C PHE A 148 12.07 -1.29 2.70
N ALA A 149 12.25 -0.36 1.78
CA ALA A 149 13.57 0.07 1.34
C ALA A 149 14.42 0.62 2.50
N TYR A 150 13.80 1.34 3.44
CA TYR A 150 14.48 1.84 4.64
C TYR A 150 14.98 0.70 5.55
N GLN A 151 14.26 -0.42 5.58
CA GLN A 151 14.69 -1.64 6.29
C GLN A 151 15.65 -2.52 5.47
N ASN A 152 16.06 -2.07 4.29
CA ASN A 152 16.88 -2.83 3.35
C ASN A 152 16.21 -4.16 2.91
N LYS A 153 14.88 -4.16 2.85
CA LYS A 153 14.07 -5.30 2.41
C LYS A 153 13.65 -5.15 0.95
N PRO A 154 13.57 -6.24 0.18
CA PRO A 154 13.14 -6.21 -1.22
C PRO A 154 11.75 -5.60 -1.41
N VAL A 155 11.59 -4.85 -2.50
CA VAL A 155 10.33 -4.32 -2.99
C VAL A 155 10.10 -4.84 -4.40
N CYS A 156 8.96 -5.47 -4.63
CA CYS A 156 8.53 -5.91 -5.95
C CYS A 156 7.34 -5.06 -6.40
N TYR A 157 7.40 -4.53 -7.63
CA TYR A 157 6.33 -3.70 -8.17
C TYR A 157 5.45 -4.48 -9.14
N TYR A 158 4.14 -4.50 -8.88
CA TYR A 158 3.10 -5.03 -9.75
C TYR A 158 2.21 -3.90 -10.24
N GLN A 159 2.64 -3.23 -11.30
CA GLN A 159 2.05 -1.98 -11.84
C GLN A 159 1.23 -2.26 -13.11
N PHE A 160 0.16 -3.02 -12.99
CA PHE A 160 -0.65 -3.51 -14.12
C PHE A 160 -1.47 -2.44 -14.84
N ASP A 161 -1.66 -1.26 -14.24
CA ASP A 161 -2.47 -0.16 -14.75
C ASP A 161 -1.72 1.19 -14.70
N LYS A 162 -0.39 1.16 -14.93
CA LYS A 162 0.48 2.34 -14.78
C LYS A 162 -0.03 3.55 -15.58
N GLU A 163 -0.38 3.36 -16.83
CA GLU A 163 -0.85 4.45 -17.69
C GLU A 163 -2.18 5.04 -17.20
N GLU A 164 -3.15 4.19 -16.82
CA GLU A 164 -4.43 4.62 -16.28
C GLU A 164 -4.26 5.33 -14.94
N PHE A 165 -3.37 4.84 -14.10
CA PHE A 165 -3.09 5.43 -12.79
C PHE A 165 -2.59 6.87 -12.91
N PHE A 166 -1.68 7.16 -13.84
CA PHE A 166 -1.12 8.51 -14.04
C PHE A 166 -1.98 9.41 -14.90
N ASN A 167 -2.83 8.88 -15.78
CA ASN A 167 -3.67 9.66 -16.70
C ASN A 167 -5.00 10.14 -16.12
N GLY A 168 -5.17 10.22 -14.80
CA GLY A 168 -6.28 10.95 -14.23
C GLY A 168 -7.16 10.23 -13.21
N THR A 169 -6.89 9.00 -12.86
CA THR A 169 -7.64 8.31 -11.80
C THR A 169 -7.12 8.66 -10.40
N HIS A 170 -5.86 9.09 -10.29
CA HIS A 170 -5.30 9.67 -9.09
C HIS A 170 -4.75 11.07 -9.38
N THR A 171 -5.04 12.02 -8.49
CA THR A 171 -4.58 13.41 -8.56
C THR A 171 -3.14 13.53 -8.08
N TYR A 172 -2.22 12.82 -8.71
CA TYR A 172 -0.80 13.08 -8.52
C TYR A 172 -0.32 14.05 -9.59
N SER A 173 0.47 15.04 -9.20
CA SER A 173 1.10 15.95 -10.13
C SER A 173 2.04 15.18 -11.05
N LEU A 174 2.20 15.61 -12.30
CA LEU A 174 3.28 15.16 -13.18
C LEU A 174 4.62 15.24 -12.42
N GLY A 175 5.43 14.19 -12.50
CA GLY A 175 6.71 14.11 -11.81
C GLY A 175 6.64 13.62 -10.36
N TYR A 176 5.48 13.25 -9.84
CA TYR A 176 5.38 12.75 -8.46
C TYR A 176 6.12 11.43 -8.23
N TYR A 177 6.31 10.64 -9.29
CA TYR A 177 7.03 9.36 -9.28
C TYR A 177 8.19 9.30 -10.28
N ASP A 178 8.65 10.45 -10.77
CA ASP A 178 9.92 10.51 -11.53
C ASP A 178 11.07 10.41 -10.52
N TYR A 179 11.35 9.19 -10.13
CA TYR A 179 12.55 8.82 -9.38
C TYR A 179 13.51 8.16 -10.36
N ASP A 180 14.25 8.96 -11.10
CA ASP A 180 15.46 8.56 -11.80
C ASP A 180 16.66 8.58 -10.86
#